data_9fff379552300929eaf63ac344486772
#
_entry.id   9fff379552300929eaf63ac344486772
#
_cell.length_a   1.000
_cell.length_b   1.000
_cell.length_c   1.000
_cell.angle_alpha   90.00
_cell.angle_beta   90.00
_cell.angle_gamma   90.00
#
_symmetry.space_group_name_H-M   'P 1'
#
loop_
_entity.id
_entity.type
_entity.pdbx_description
1 polymer ?
#
loop_
_entity_poly.entity_id
_entity_poly.type
_entity_poly.pdbx_seq_one_letter_code
_entity_poly.pdbx_strand_id
1 'polypeptide(L)'
;MRALTWQGRRNVSVETVPDPRIEEPTDAIVRITSTAICGSDLHLYEIFGPFIDPGDVLGHEPMGIVEEVGAAVTNLSPGQRVVIPFNISCGECFMCRRGLQSQCETTQVTEYGTGASLFGYTKLYGQVPGGQAELLRVPLADYNTVPVGADLPDDRYLFLSDILPTAWQGVDYASVPDGGTLAVLGLGPVGQFAARIGAHRGFRVIGIDPVAERRDMAARHGVEAHSDDDAVERVLSETAGRGADAVIDAVGMEAHGAPFIRAAHHALGHLPDAVTRPVMDKAGDDRLAAVYSGIDMVRRGGTLSISGVYGGDADVLPMKTMFDKQLSLRMGQCNVKRWIDDIMPLVEDAADPLGIDDLVTHHASLEDAPSLYETFQKKADGCIKVVLRP
;
A
#
# COMPACT_ATOMS: atom_id res chain seq x y z
N MET A 1 -23.94 7.55 -9.58
CA MET A 1 -22.54 7.87 -9.87
C MET A 1 -21.87 6.75 -10.68
N ARG A 2 -20.79 7.07 -11.39
CA ARG A 2 -19.91 6.07 -12.01
C ARG A 2 -18.90 5.58 -10.96
N ALA A 3 -18.63 4.29 -10.94
CA ALA A 3 -17.67 3.69 -10.02
C ALA A 3 -17.04 2.43 -10.62
N LEU A 4 -15.77 2.20 -10.33
CA LEU A 4 -15.10 0.94 -10.67
C LEU A 4 -15.50 -0.14 -9.66
N THR A 5 -16.07 -1.21 -10.16
CA THR A 5 -16.58 -2.31 -9.35
C THR A 5 -15.87 -3.62 -9.66
N TRP A 6 -15.67 -4.45 -8.64
CA TRP A 6 -15.21 -5.81 -8.81
C TRP A 6 -16.33 -6.69 -9.37
N GLN A 7 -16.04 -7.50 -10.41
CA GLN A 7 -17.01 -8.36 -11.08
C GLN A 7 -16.59 -9.84 -11.10
N GLY A 8 -15.46 -10.13 -10.51
CA GLY A 8 -14.88 -11.46 -10.50
C GLY A 8 -13.36 -11.41 -10.64
N ARG A 9 -12.72 -12.54 -10.50
CA ARG A 9 -11.28 -12.63 -10.67
C ARG A 9 -10.84 -12.10 -12.03
N ARG A 10 -9.89 -11.16 -12.04
CA ARG A 10 -9.38 -10.44 -13.23
C ARG A 10 -10.48 -9.73 -14.02
N ASN A 11 -11.54 -9.37 -13.35
CA ASN A 11 -12.65 -8.69 -13.99
C ASN A 11 -13.13 -7.52 -13.10
N VAL A 12 -12.91 -6.33 -13.58
CA VAL A 12 -13.42 -5.08 -13.01
C VAL A 12 -14.10 -4.28 -14.11
N SER A 13 -15.14 -3.56 -13.80
CA SER A 13 -15.86 -2.72 -14.75
C SER A 13 -16.34 -1.42 -14.11
N VAL A 14 -16.46 -0.38 -14.91
CA VAL A 14 -17.05 0.89 -14.47
C VAL A 14 -18.56 0.82 -14.67
N GLU A 15 -19.29 0.85 -13.57
CA GLU A 15 -20.72 0.69 -13.53
C GLU A 15 -21.42 1.95 -13.01
N THR A 16 -22.72 2.07 -13.28
CA THR A 16 -23.57 3.06 -12.63
C THR A 16 -24.12 2.48 -11.34
N VAL A 17 -23.69 3.02 -10.22
CA VAL A 17 -24.13 2.62 -8.87
C VAL A 17 -24.91 3.78 -8.21
N PRO A 18 -25.70 3.50 -7.15
CA PRO A 18 -26.35 4.58 -6.38
C PRO A 18 -25.33 5.58 -5.84
N ASP A 19 -25.70 6.86 -5.79
CA ASP A 19 -24.89 7.87 -5.13
C ASP A 19 -24.84 7.62 -3.63
N PRO A 20 -23.68 7.82 -2.98
CA PRO A 20 -23.58 7.75 -1.53
C PRO A 20 -24.36 8.91 -0.89
N ARG A 21 -24.77 8.72 0.35
CA ARG A 21 -25.47 9.73 1.15
C ARG A 21 -24.91 9.77 2.57
N ILE A 22 -25.19 10.83 3.29
CA ILE A 22 -24.94 10.90 4.74
C ILE A 22 -25.79 9.83 5.43
N GLU A 23 -25.16 8.90 6.11
CA GLU A 23 -25.81 7.84 6.90
C GLU A 23 -25.70 8.13 8.39
N GLU A 24 -24.55 8.65 8.84
CA GLU A 24 -24.31 9.04 10.22
C GLU A 24 -24.01 10.55 10.29
N PRO A 25 -24.32 11.21 11.41
CA PRO A 25 -24.07 12.65 11.57
C PRO A 25 -22.59 13.04 11.42
N THR A 26 -21.67 12.11 11.55
CA THR A 26 -20.21 12.31 11.44
C THR A 26 -19.65 12.07 10.03
N ASP A 27 -20.49 11.75 9.06
CA ASP A 27 -20.08 11.47 7.69
C ASP A 27 -19.84 12.75 6.88
N ALA A 28 -19.05 12.62 5.81
CA ALA A 28 -19.02 13.58 4.72
C ALA A 28 -19.19 12.86 3.38
N ILE A 29 -19.70 13.58 2.37
CA ILE A 29 -19.65 13.17 0.97
C ILE A 29 -18.55 13.98 0.29
N VAL A 30 -17.64 13.28 -0.38
CA VAL A 30 -16.51 13.86 -1.10
C VAL A 30 -16.65 13.52 -2.58
N ARG A 31 -16.64 14.55 -3.42
CA ARG A 31 -16.49 14.38 -4.87
C ARG A 31 -15.02 14.14 -5.17
N ILE A 32 -14.73 12.97 -5.70
CA ILE A 32 -13.37 12.55 -5.99
C ILE A 32 -12.83 13.31 -7.21
N THR A 33 -11.65 13.88 -7.07
CA THR A 33 -10.93 14.56 -8.15
C THR A 33 -9.79 13.73 -8.69
N SER A 34 -9.21 12.89 -7.83
CA SER A 34 -8.17 11.94 -8.21
C SER A 34 -8.21 10.73 -7.27
N THR A 35 -7.94 9.58 -7.84
CA THR A 35 -7.75 8.32 -7.10
C THR A 35 -6.65 7.51 -7.78
N ALA A 36 -6.08 6.52 -7.11
CA ALA A 36 -5.01 5.74 -7.72
C ALA A 36 -5.27 4.24 -7.65
N ILE A 37 -4.59 3.49 -8.52
CA ILE A 37 -4.50 2.02 -8.43
C ILE A 37 -3.27 1.68 -7.60
N CYS A 38 -3.48 0.90 -6.53
CA CYS A 38 -2.43 0.40 -5.64
C CYS A 38 -2.04 -1.04 -5.97
N GLY A 39 -0.84 -1.47 -5.56
CA GLY A 39 -0.44 -2.86 -5.63
C GLY A 39 -1.39 -3.79 -4.86
N SER A 40 -1.94 -3.35 -3.74
CA SER A 40 -2.91 -4.13 -2.96
C SER A 40 -4.26 -4.31 -3.66
N ASP A 41 -4.67 -3.41 -4.56
CA ASP A 41 -5.85 -3.60 -5.43
C ASP A 41 -5.67 -4.80 -6.36
N LEU A 42 -4.44 -5.08 -6.78
CA LEU A 42 -4.13 -6.24 -7.61
C LEU A 42 -4.32 -7.58 -6.86
N HIS A 43 -4.21 -7.57 -5.53
CA HIS A 43 -4.58 -8.75 -4.73
C HIS A 43 -6.08 -9.00 -4.76
N LEU A 44 -6.92 -7.95 -4.75
CA LEU A 44 -8.37 -8.05 -4.94
C LEU A 44 -8.71 -8.58 -6.33
N TYR A 45 -8.02 -8.04 -7.32
CA TYR A 45 -8.17 -8.42 -8.73
C TYR A 45 -7.81 -9.89 -8.99
N GLU A 46 -6.80 -10.44 -8.29
CA GLU A 46 -6.23 -11.76 -8.57
C GLU A 46 -6.61 -12.84 -7.55
N ILE A 47 -6.60 -12.55 -6.24
CA ILE A 47 -6.52 -13.56 -5.18
C ILE A 47 -7.73 -13.54 -4.23
N PHE A 48 -8.19 -12.37 -3.80
CA PHE A 48 -9.16 -12.25 -2.70
C PHE A 48 -10.63 -12.43 -3.11
N GLY A 49 -10.91 -13.02 -4.28
CA GLY A 49 -12.27 -13.29 -4.74
C GLY A 49 -13.25 -13.87 -3.70
N PRO A 50 -12.84 -14.80 -2.80
CA PRO A 50 -13.72 -15.35 -1.76
C PRO A 50 -14.19 -14.34 -0.70
N PHE A 51 -13.55 -13.16 -0.61
CA PHE A 51 -13.81 -12.14 0.41
C PHE A 51 -14.37 -10.83 -0.16
N ILE A 52 -14.73 -10.79 -1.44
CA ILE A 52 -15.28 -9.64 -2.13
C ILE A 52 -16.48 -10.06 -2.99
N ASP A 53 -17.49 -9.23 -3.09
CA ASP A 53 -18.69 -9.53 -3.86
C ASP A 53 -18.72 -8.77 -5.19
N PRO A 54 -19.31 -9.36 -6.26
CA PRO A 54 -19.57 -8.61 -7.48
C PRO A 54 -20.39 -7.35 -7.20
N GLY A 55 -19.90 -6.21 -7.68
CA GLY A 55 -20.49 -4.89 -7.45
C GLY A 55 -19.82 -4.08 -6.34
N ASP A 56 -18.91 -4.66 -5.54
CA ASP A 56 -18.14 -3.91 -4.55
C ASP A 56 -17.28 -2.83 -5.23
N VAL A 57 -17.36 -1.59 -4.75
CA VAL A 57 -16.61 -0.44 -5.27
C VAL A 57 -15.19 -0.45 -4.73
N LEU A 58 -14.22 -0.44 -5.64
CA LEU A 58 -12.78 -0.51 -5.33
C LEU A 58 -12.17 0.86 -5.03
N GLY A 59 -10.88 0.83 -4.62
CA GLY A 59 -10.02 2.00 -4.48
C GLY A 59 -9.92 2.55 -3.07
N HIS A 60 -8.69 2.62 -2.58
CA HIS A 60 -8.38 3.09 -1.22
C HIS A 60 -7.39 4.25 -1.18
N GLU A 61 -7.05 4.82 -2.34
CA GLU A 61 -6.19 6.01 -2.45
C GLU A 61 -6.94 7.21 -3.06
N PRO A 62 -8.01 7.72 -2.42
CA PRO A 62 -8.77 8.84 -2.97
C PRO A 62 -8.37 10.19 -2.39
N MET A 63 -8.61 11.23 -3.18
CA MET A 63 -8.72 12.62 -2.74
C MET A 63 -9.81 13.34 -3.52
N GLY A 64 -10.28 14.47 -2.97
CA GLY A 64 -11.35 15.20 -3.62
C GLY A 64 -11.77 16.47 -2.89
N ILE A 65 -12.97 16.92 -3.21
CA ILE A 65 -13.59 18.14 -2.65
C ILE A 65 -14.83 17.73 -1.86
N VAL A 66 -14.92 18.19 -0.62
CA VAL A 66 -16.09 17.98 0.24
C VAL A 66 -17.31 18.63 -0.40
N GLU A 67 -18.38 17.87 -0.62
CA GLU A 67 -19.65 18.38 -1.14
C GLU A 67 -20.71 18.54 -0.05
N GLU A 68 -20.79 17.58 0.87
CA GLU A 68 -21.77 17.58 1.94
C GLU A 68 -21.12 17.08 3.25
N VAL A 69 -21.60 17.61 4.38
CA VAL A 69 -21.15 17.18 5.71
C VAL A 69 -22.35 16.88 6.59
N GLY A 70 -22.22 15.86 7.43
CA GLY A 70 -23.22 15.53 8.45
C GLY A 70 -23.24 16.55 9.59
N ALA A 71 -24.34 16.57 10.34
CA ALA A 71 -24.62 17.59 11.34
C ALA A 71 -23.63 17.62 12.53
N ALA A 72 -22.86 16.55 12.75
CA ALA A 72 -21.85 16.47 13.79
C ALA A 72 -20.43 16.74 13.30
N VAL A 73 -20.23 16.96 11.99
CA VAL A 73 -18.93 17.33 11.42
C VAL A 73 -18.64 18.80 11.77
N THR A 74 -17.46 19.05 12.31
CA THR A 74 -17.07 20.37 12.84
C THR A 74 -15.83 20.97 12.21
N ASN A 75 -14.94 20.13 11.66
CA ASN A 75 -13.63 20.54 11.14
C ASN A 75 -13.59 20.65 9.62
N LEU A 76 -14.68 20.30 8.94
CA LEU A 76 -14.79 20.32 7.49
C LEU A 76 -15.95 21.22 7.03
N SER A 77 -15.80 21.73 5.82
CA SER A 77 -16.85 22.50 5.14
C SER A 77 -16.91 22.11 3.66
N PRO A 78 -18.10 22.19 3.02
CA PRO A 78 -18.22 22.05 1.58
C PRO A 78 -17.26 22.99 0.84
N GLY A 79 -16.63 22.47 -0.21
CA GLY A 79 -15.62 23.17 -1.01
C GLY A 79 -14.18 22.93 -0.53
N GLN A 80 -13.95 22.39 0.65
CA GLN A 80 -12.59 22.04 1.10
C GLN A 80 -12.03 20.86 0.30
N ARG A 81 -10.75 20.95 -0.03
CA ARG A 81 -9.99 19.89 -0.69
C ARG A 81 -9.35 18.99 0.37
N VAL A 82 -9.54 17.69 0.23
CA VAL A 82 -9.11 16.70 1.23
C VAL A 82 -8.49 15.47 0.58
N VAL A 83 -7.49 14.91 1.23
CA VAL A 83 -7.02 13.53 1.01
C VAL A 83 -7.71 12.62 2.02
N ILE A 84 -8.06 11.42 1.62
CA ILE A 84 -8.74 10.45 2.48
C ILE A 84 -7.78 9.29 2.76
N PRO A 85 -7.28 9.13 4.01
CA PRO A 85 -6.51 7.96 4.43
C PRO A 85 -7.26 6.66 4.18
N PHE A 86 -6.56 5.63 3.72
CA PHE A 86 -7.18 4.36 3.35
C PHE A 86 -7.83 3.62 4.52
N ASN A 87 -7.35 3.80 5.75
CA ASN A 87 -7.91 3.19 6.95
C ASN A 87 -8.88 4.13 7.66
N ILE A 88 -10.01 3.58 8.08
CA ILE A 88 -11.08 4.30 8.77
C ILE A 88 -10.84 4.20 10.27
N SER A 89 -10.71 5.33 10.96
CA SER A 89 -10.37 5.38 12.38
C SER A 89 -11.08 6.51 13.12
N CYS A 90 -11.30 6.35 14.43
CA CYS A 90 -12.08 7.31 15.22
C CYS A 90 -11.25 8.46 15.83
N GLY A 91 -9.91 8.31 15.91
CA GLY A 91 -9.03 9.29 16.55
C GLY A 91 -9.01 9.25 18.09
N GLU A 92 -9.98 8.61 18.76
CA GLU A 92 -10.22 8.77 20.20
C GLU A 92 -10.00 7.51 21.04
N CYS A 93 -10.11 6.30 20.44
CA CYS A 93 -9.94 5.04 21.17
C CYS A 93 -8.50 4.89 21.69
N PHE A 94 -8.29 3.86 22.52
CA PHE A 94 -6.99 3.55 23.09
C PHE A 94 -5.89 3.40 22.03
N MET A 95 -6.18 2.71 20.92
CA MET A 95 -5.22 2.50 19.84
C MET A 95 -4.94 3.79 19.07
N CYS A 96 -5.98 4.54 18.68
CA CYS A 96 -5.82 5.79 17.94
C CYS A 96 -4.98 6.82 18.71
N ARG A 97 -5.21 6.98 20.01
CA ARG A 97 -4.43 7.90 20.87
C ARG A 97 -2.96 7.50 21.02
N ARG A 98 -2.58 6.29 20.62
CA ARG A 98 -1.19 5.79 20.57
C ARG A 98 -0.57 5.87 19.18
N GLY A 99 -1.26 6.48 18.22
CA GLY A 99 -0.80 6.52 16.83
C GLY A 99 -0.89 5.16 16.12
N LEU A 100 -1.82 4.30 16.55
CA LEU A 100 -2.07 2.98 15.97
C LEU A 100 -3.46 2.95 15.32
N GLN A 101 -3.68 3.86 14.38
CA GLN A 101 -4.99 4.04 13.72
C GLN A 101 -5.44 2.80 12.96
N SER A 102 -4.50 2.06 12.35
CA SER A 102 -4.80 0.79 11.68
C SER A 102 -5.34 -0.30 12.61
N GLN A 103 -5.31 -0.06 13.92
CA GLN A 103 -5.85 -0.95 14.96
C GLN A 103 -7.00 -0.28 15.73
N CYS A 104 -7.72 0.65 15.09
CA CYS A 104 -8.82 1.39 15.72
C CYS A 104 -9.88 0.42 16.29
N GLU A 105 -10.13 0.51 17.61
CA GLU A 105 -11.09 -0.38 18.29
C GLU A 105 -12.55 -0.10 17.90
N THR A 106 -12.85 1.13 17.42
CA THR A 106 -14.19 1.53 17.00
C THR A 106 -14.57 0.93 15.64
N THR A 107 -13.60 0.81 14.73
CA THR A 107 -13.83 0.35 13.36
C THR A 107 -13.22 -1.03 13.09
N GLN A 108 -12.69 -1.67 14.11
CA GLN A 108 -12.12 -3.01 14.03
C GLN A 108 -13.14 -4.04 13.55
N VAL A 109 -12.74 -4.91 12.63
CA VAL A 109 -13.57 -6.00 12.12
C VAL A 109 -13.29 -7.27 12.92
N THR A 110 -13.87 -7.34 14.12
CA THR A 110 -13.61 -8.39 15.12
C THR A 110 -14.02 -9.79 14.67
N GLU A 111 -14.99 -9.90 13.77
CA GLU A 111 -15.44 -11.18 13.20
C GLU A 111 -14.29 -11.94 12.52
N TYR A 112 -13.39 -11.20 11.87
CA TYR A 112 -12.24 -11.78 11.17
C TYR A 112 -10.91 -11.62 11.93
N GLY A 113 -10.94 -11.00 13.11
CA GLY A 113 -9.72 -10.77 13.89
C GLY A 113 -8.75 -9.77 13.24
N THR A 114 -9.25 -8.92 12.33
CA THR A 114 -8.46 -7.92 11.60
C THR A 114 -8.48 -6.56 12.30
N GLY A 115 -7.70 -5.61 11.80
CA GLY A 115 -7.64 -4.24 12.32
C GLY A 115 -8.81 -3.37 11.89
N ALA A 116 -8.57 -2.06 11.80
CA ALA A 116 -9.56 -1.06 11.39
C ALA A 116 -10.13 -1.35 10.00
N SER A 117 -11.38 -0.94 9.76
CA SER A 117 -12.00 -1.00 8.43
C SER A 117 -11.23 -0.19 7.41
N LEU A 118 -11.27 -0.63 6.14
CA LEU A 118 -10.59 -0.01 5.01
C LEU A 118 -11.60 0.38 3.93
N PHE A 119 -11.32 1.48 3.22
CA PHE A 119 -12.06 1.81 2.01
C PHE A 119 -11.69 0.86 0.87
N GLY A 120 -12.65 0.53 0.01
CA GLY A 120 -12.44 -0.20 -1.24
C GLY A 120 -11.74 -1.54 -1.08
N TYR A 121 -11.94 -2.21 0.05
CA TYR A 121 -11.29 -3.47 0.37
C TYR A 121 -12.32 -4.57 0.69
N THR A 122 -11.86 -5.74 1.15
CA THR A 122 -12.66 -6.95 1.32
C THR A 122 -13.55 -6.94 2.58
N LYS A 123 -14.41 -7.97 2.72
CA LYS A 123 -15.16 -8.29 3.94
C LYS A 123 -14.27 -8.41 5.17
N LEU A 124 -13.03 -8.87 5.00
CA LEU A 124 -12.05 -8.94 6.08
C LEU A 124 -11.81 -7.60 6.77
N TYR A 125 -12.06 -6.50 6.05
CA TYR A 125 -11.85 -5.12 6.52
C TYR A 125 -13.12 -4.26 6.40
N GLY A 126 -14.30 -4.88 6.55
CA GLY A 126 -15.57 -4.18 6.69
C GLY A 126 -16.31 -3.88 5.39
N GLN A 127 -15.77 -4.24 4.22
CA GLN A 127 -16.42 -4.10 2.91
C GLN A 127 -16.98 -2.68 2.65
N VAL A 128 -16.24 -1.66 3.08
CA VAL A 128 -16.65 -0.25 2.89
C VAL A 128 -16.38 0.16 1.44
N PRO A 129 -17.35 0.79 0.74
CA PRO A 129 -17.13 1.25 -0.63
C PRO A 129 -15.89 2.14 -0.78
N GLY A 130 -15.17 1.98 -1.89
CA GLY A 130 -13.94 2.68 -2.19
C GLY A 130 -14.11 3.96 -2.98
N GLY A 131 -12.98 4.62 -3.25
CA GLY A 131 -12.92 5.92 -3.91
C GLY A 131 -12.49 5.86 -5.38
N GLN A 132 -12.45 4.70 -6.04
CA GLN A 132 -12.39 4.63 -7.51
C GLN A 132 -13.81 4.87 -8.08
N ALA A 133 -14.36 6.04 -7.78
CA ALA A 133 -15.72 6.46 -8.04
C ALA A 133 -15.80 8.00 -8.14
N GLU A 134 -16.92 8.53 -8.66
CA GLU A 134 -17.14 9.97 -8.70
C GLU A 134 -17.38 10.58 -7.30
N LEU A 135 -18.02 9.83 -6.39
CA LEU A 135 -18.35 10.27 -5.04
C LEU A 135 -17.96 9.20 -4.01
N LEU A 136 -17.57 9.64 -2.82
CA LEU A 136 -17.24 8.76 -1.70
C LEU A 136 -17.90 9.26 -0.41
N ARG A 137 -18.59 8.36 0.33
CA ARG A 137 -18.96 8.62 1.73
C ARG A 137 -17.77 8.35 2.63
N VAL A 138 -17.41 9.32 3.43
CA VAL A 138 -16.31 9.24 4.40
C VAL A 138 -16.89 9.20 5.82
N PRO A 139 -16.89 8.05 6.49
CA PRO A 139 -17.28 7.94 7.89
C PRO A 139 -16.31 8.68 8.82
N LEU A 140 -16.79 9.20 9.96
CA LEU A 140 -15.97 9.89 10.96
C LEU A 140 -15.08 10.97 10.30
N ALA A 141 -15.66 11.79 9.46
CA ALA A 141 -15.00 12.63 8.46
C ALA A 141 -14.03 13.63 9.07
N ASP A 142 -14.32 14.19 10.24
CA ASP A 142 -13.41 15.10 10.95
C ASP A 142 -12.02 14.49 11.21
N TYR A 143 -11.94 13.18 11.35
CA TYR A 143 -10.67 12.49 11.57
C TYR A 143 -10.13 11.81 10.30
N ASN A 144 -10.99 11.23 9.47
CA ASN A 144 -10.60 10.45 8.29
C ASN A 144 -10.38 11.30 7.04
N THR A 145 -10.15 12.58 7.20
CA THR A 145 -9.71 13.48 6.13
C THR A 145 -8.44 14.21 6.52
N VAL A 146 -7.69 14.62 5.51
CA VAL A 146 -6.52 15.49 5.62
C VAL A 146 -6.78 16.69 4.71
N PRO A 147 -7.15 17.86 5.26
CA PRO A 147 -7.28 19.08 4.47
C PRO A 147 -5.96 19.46 3.82
N VAL A 148 -5.99 19.86 2.55
CA VAL A 148 -4.81 20.25 1.77
C VAL A 148 -5.02 21.57 1.04
N GLY A 149 -3.92 22.25 0.72
CA GLY A 149 -3.94 23.51 0.01
C GLY A 149 -4.45 23.40 -1.44
N ALA A 150 -4.75 24.55 -2.05
CA ALA A 150 -5.20 24.65 -3.44
C ALA A 150 -4.03 24.86 -4.43
N ASP A 151 -2.84 25.20 -3.95
CA ASP A 151 -1.75 25.71 -4.77
C ASP A 151 -1.00 24.62 -5.55
N LEU A 152 -1.03 23.37 -5.06
CA LEU A 152 -0.36 22.23 -5.70
C LEU A 152 -1.36 21.29 -6.37
N PRO A 153 -0.96 20.59 -7.44
CA PRO A 153 -1.82 19.61 -8.11
C PRO A 153 -2.18 18.44 -7.21
N ASP A 154 -3.23 17.70 -7.56
CA ASP A 154 -3.68 16.51 -6.83
C ASP A 154 -2.56 15.48 -6.66
N ASP A 155 -1.78 15.24 -7.69
CA ASP A 155 -0.72 14.22 -7.70
C ASP A 155 0.34 14.44 -6.59
N ARG A 156 0.50 15.68 -6.11
CA ARG A 156 1.40 15.99 -4.98
C ARG A 156 0.83 15.50 -3.64
N TYR A 157 -0.48 15.57 -3.46
CA TYR A 157 -1.12 15.24 -2.19
C TYR A 157 -1.71 13.83 -2.17
N LEU A 158 -2.11 13.29 -3.32
CA LEU A 158 -2.87 12.04 -3.43
C LEU A 158 -2.22 10.89 -2.66
N PHE A 159 -0.90 10.80 -2.71
CA PHE A 159 -0.16 9.69 -2.09
C PHE A 159 -0.09 9.74 -0.56
N LEU A 160 -0.54 10.85 0.05
CA LEU A 160 -0.78 10.92 1.49
C LEU A 160 -1.93 10.02 1.95
N SER A 161 -2.75 9.53 1.01
CA SER A 161 -3.83 8.59 1.32
C SER A 161 -3.33 7.22 1.77
N ASP A 162 -2.17 6.76 1.23
CA ASP A 162 -1.61 5.43 1.50
C ASP A 162 -0.08 5.34 1.32
N ILE A 163 0.39 5.28 0.04
CA ILE A 163 1.72 4.73 -0.27
C ILE A 163 2.88 5.56 0.30
N LEU A 164 2.73 6.87 0.41
CA LEU A 164 3.79 7.72 0.94
C LEU A 164 3.91 7.56 2.47
N PRO A 165 2.85 7.65 3.29
CA PRO A 165 2.89 7.30 4.71
C PRO A 165 3.28 5.83 4.95
N THR A 166 2.87 4.90 4.10
CA THR A 166 3.24 3.47 4.19
C THR A 166 4.74 3.29 4.03
N ALA A 167 5.35 3.94 3.05
CA ALA A 167 6.79 3.95 2.85
C ALA A 167 7.53 4.64 4.01
N TRP A 168 6.99 5.76 4.49
CA TRP A 168 7.54 6.48 5.65
C TRP A 168 7.56 5.61 6.89
N GLN A 169 6.45 4.95 7.21
CA GLN A 169 6.36 3.98 8.30
C GLN A 169 7.36 2.84 8.13
N GLY A 170 7.50 2.30 6.92
CA GLY A 170 8.45 1.24 6.62
C GLY A 170 9.89 1.65 6.94
N VAL A 171 10.28 2.87 6.57
CA VAL A 171 11.62 3.42 6.85
C VAL A 171 11.81 3.74 8.34
N ASP A 172 10.78 4.28 9.01
CA ASP A 172 10.82 4.52 10.46
C ASP A 172 10.98 3.20 11.23
N TYR A 173 10.21 2.19 10.85
CA TYR A 173 10.26 0.85 11.46
C TYR A 173 11.58 0.13 11.20
N ALA A 174 12.25 0.42 10.10
CA ALA A 174 13.56 -0.11 9.78
C ALA A 174 14.63 0.30 10.78
N SER A 175 14.48 1.46 11.44
CA SER A 175 15.38 1.96 12.50
C SER A 175 16.85 1.93 12.06
N VAL A 176 17.13 2.39 10.84
CA VAL A 176 18.50 2.46 10.29
C VAL A 176 19.31 3.50 11.06
N PRO A 177 20.54 3.20 11.52
CA PRO A 177 21.41 4.18 12.15
C PRO A 177 21.87 5.25 11.15
N ASP A 178 22.27 6.41 11.65
CA ASP A 178 22.79 7.50 10.82
C ASP A 178 23.93 7.02 9.90
N GLY A 179 23.80 7.32 8.59
CA GLY A 179 24.74 6.85 7.57
C GLY A 179 24.76 5.33 7.34
N GLY A 180 23.78 4.61 7.89
CA GLY A 180 23.65 3.17 7.72
C GLY A 180 23.17 2.77 6.33
N THR A 181 23.12 1.47 6.08
CA THR A 181 22.69 0.87 4.81
C THR A 181 21.28 0.31 4.95
N LEU A 182 20.40 0.76 4.07
CA LEU A 182 19.03 0.27 3.90
C LEU A 182 18.92 -0.54 2.60
N ALA A 183 18.48 -1.79 2.66
CA ALA A 183 18.07 -2.52 1.47
C ALA A 183 16.54 -2.45 1.32
N VAL A 184 16.05 -2.27 0.10
CA VAL A 184 14.61 -2.23 -0.22
C VAL A 184 14.33 -3.31 -1.27
N LEU A 185 13.54 -4.31 -0.87
CA LEU A 185 13.04 -5.37 -1.76
C LEU A 185 11.73 -4.92 -2.40
N GLY A 186 11.71 -4.87 -3.73
CA GLY A 186 10.61 -4.34 -4.51
C GLY A 186 10.69 -2.81 -4.63
N LEU A 187 10.77 -2.33 -5.88
CA LEU A 187 10.75 -0.91 -6.24
C LEU A 187 9.46 -0.53 -6.96
N GLY A 188 8.34 -1.14 -6.53
CA GLY A 188 6.99 -0.66 -6.85
C GLY A 188 6.72 0.70 -6.17
N PRO A 189 5.49 1.24 -6.21
CA PRO A 189 5.20 2.58 -5.68
C PRO A 189 5.65 2.80 -4.23
N VAL A 190 5.38 1.86 -3.33
CA VAL A 190 5.82 1.90 -1.92
C VAL A 190 7.34 1.83 -1.83
N GLY A 191 7.96 0.90 -2.57
CA GLY A 191 9.42 0.73 -2.57
C GLY A 191 10.17 1.93 -3.16
N GLN A 192 9.61 2.60 -4.19
CA GLN A 192 10.14 3.86 -4.71
C GLN A 192 10.22 4.91 -3.61
N PHE A 193 9.11 5.16 -2.92
CA PHE A 193 9.12 6.13 -1.82
C PHE A 193 9.99 5.69 -0.64
N ALA A 194 9.99 4.41 -0.25
CA ALA A 194 10.84 3.93 0.83
C ALA A 194 12.34 4.17 0.53
N ALA A 195 12.75 3.89 -0.70
CA ALA A 195 14.13 4.12 -1.15
C ALA A 195 14.48 5.62 -1.17
N ARG A 196 13.60 6.48 -1.70
CA ARG A 196 13.79 7.94 -1.75
C ARG A 196 13.79 8.57 -0.37
N ILE A 197 12.91 8.14 0.53
CA ILE A 197 12.89 8.58 1.94
C ILE A 197 14.19 8.17 2.63
N GLY A 198 14.67 6.93 2.40
CA GLY A 198 15.95 6.47 2.93
C GLY A 198 17.12 7.35 2.45
N ALA A 199 17.18 7.64 1.15
CA ALA A 199 18.19 8.53 0.57
C ALA A 199 18.09 9.96 1.14
N HIS A 200 16.88 10.51 1.26
CA HIS A 200 16.62 11.82 1.86
C HIS A 200 17.09 11.88 3.33
N ARG A 201 16.95 10.79 4.08
CA ARG A 201 17.47 10.67 5.47
C ARG A 201 18.98 10.43 5.54
N GLY A 202 19.69 10.40 4.40
CA GLY A 202 21.14 10.22 4.34
C GLY A 202 21.61 8.77 4.49
N PHE A 203 20.75 7.78 4.31
CA PHE A 203 21.13 6.37 4.29
C PHE A 203 21.75 6.00 2.92
N ARG A 204 22.66 5.05 2.92
CA ARG A 204 23.01 4.32 1.70
C ARG A 204 21.87 3.37 1.35
N VAL A 205 21.26 3.52 0.19
CA VAL A 205 20.09 2.71 -0.19
C VAL A 205 20.43 1.78 -1.34
N ILE A 206 20.20 0.47 -1.12
CA ILE A 206 20.33 -0.59 -2.12
C ILE A 206 18.91 -1.08 -2.45
N GLY A 207 18.46 -0.82 -3.68
CA GLY A 207 17.14 -1.24 -4.17
C GLY A 207 17.22 -2.50 -5.01
N ILE A 208 16.31 -3.43 -4.83
CA ILE A 208 16.25 -4.70 -5.57
C ILE A 208 14.88 -4.84 -6.23
N ASP A 209 14.85 -4.95 -7.56
CA ASP A 209 13.61 -5.21 -8.34
C ASP A 209 13.94 -5.88 -9.67
N PRO A 210 13.18 -6.88 -10.14
CA PRO A 210 13.38 -7.50 -11.46
C PRO A 210 13.09 -6.57 -12.63
N VAL A 211 12.23 -5.55 -12.44
CA VAL A 211 11.76 -4.65 -13.51
C VAL A 211 12.75 -3.51 -13.74
N ALA A 212 13.28 -3.40 -14.94
CA ALA A 212 14.30 -2.41 -15.30
C ALA A 212 13.81 -0.97 -15.10
N GLU A 213 12.61 -0.66 -15.57
CA GLU A 213 12.02 0.69 -15.49
C GLU A 213 11.87 1.17 -14.03
N ARG A 214 11.58 0.26 -13.10
CA ARG A 214 11.52 0.56 -11.67
C ARG A 214 12.90 0.86 -11.09
N ARG A 215 13.91 0.08 -11.51
CA ARG A 215 15.31 0.33 -11.11
C ARG A 215 15.81 1.66 -11.64
N ASP A 216 15.52 1.96 -12.92
CA ASP A 216 15.93 3.21 -13.58
C ASP A 216 15.27 4.43 -12.90
N MET A 217 14.00 4.30 -12.50
CA MET A 217 13.30 5.33 -11.74
C MET A 217 13.97 5.56 -10.38
N ALA A 218 14.25 4.51 -9.62
CA ALA A 218 14.90 4.63 -8.31
C ALA A 218 16.31 5.21 -8.40
N ALA A 219 17.08 4.82 -9.42
CA ALA A 219 18.45 5.30 -9.64
C ALA A 219 18.52 6.83 -9.87
N ARG A 220 17.48 7.44 -10.47
CA ARG A 220 17.40 8.91 -10.62
C ARG A 220 17.38 9.66 -9.28
N HIS A 221 16.99 8.96 -8.21
CA HIS A 221 16.92 9.51 -6.85
C HIS A 221 18.05 9.02 -5.94
N GLY A 222 19.19 8.62 -6.52
CA GLY A 222 20.39 8.25 -5.77
C GLY A 222 20.37 6.86 -5.14
N VAL A 223 19.46 5.98 -5.57
CA VAL A 223 19.37 4.59 -5.12
C VAL A 223 20.30 3.70 -5.95
N GLU A 224 21.10 2.87 -5.28
CA GLU A 224 21.88 1.81 -5.93
C GLU A 224 20.95 0.64 -6.29
N ALA A 225 20.39 0.67 -7.52
CA ALA A 225 19.34 -0.27 -7.91
C ALA A 225 19.89 -1.45 -8.72
N HIS A 226 19.51 -2.67 -8.31
CA HIS A 226 19.97 -3.94 -8.91
C HIS A 226 18.80 -4.86 -9.27
N SER A 227 19.05 -5.83 -10.17
CA SER A 227 18.10 -6.92 -10.41
C SER A 227 18.02 -7.85 -9.19
N ASP A 228 17.01 -8.70 -9.15
CA ASP A 228 16.83 -9.70 -8.10
C ASP A 228 17.72 -10.94 -8.29
N ASP A 229 18.41 -11.06 -9.43
CA ASP A 229 19.43 -12.08 -9.64
C ASP A 229 20.57 -11.87 -8.64
N ASP A 230 20.88 -12.90 -7.84
CA ASP A 230 21.95 -12.86 -6.83
C ASP A 230 21.83 -11.69 -5.82
N ALA A 231 20.60 -11.27 -5.49
CA ALA A 231 20.33 -10.10 -4.65
C ALA A 231 20.95 -10.20 -3.25
N VAL A 232 20.91 -11.39 -2.63
CA VAL A 232 21.51 -11.63 -1.30
C VAL A 232 23.02 -11.46 -1.37
N GLU A 233 23.68 -12.11 -2.33
CA GLU A 233 25.12 -12.04 -2.56
C GLU A 233 25.56 -10.60 -2.86
N ARG A 234 24.75 -9.87 -3.61
CA ARG A 234 24.99 -8.46 -3.92
C ARG A 234 25.04 -7.62 -2.65
N VAL A 235 23.96 -7.65 -1.85
CA VAL A 235 23.89 -6.88 -0.59
C VAL A 235 25.02 -7.27 0.35
N LEU A 236 25.34 -8.57 0.47
CA LEU A 236 26.45 -9.03 1.31
C LEU A 236 27.81 -8.51 0.80
N SER A 237 28.08 -8.60 -0.51
CA SER A 237 29.33 -8.13 -1.08
C SER A 237 29.54 -6.62 -0.88
N GLU A 238 28.48 -5.85 -1.05
CA GLU A 238 28.51 -4.38 -0.91
C GLU A 238 28.55 -3.89 0.54
N THR A 239 28.30 -4.78 1.49
CA THR A 239 28.37 -4.51 2.94
C THR A 239 29.51 -5.24 3.63
N ALA A 240 30.55 -5.63 2.88
CA ALA A 240 31.71 -6.39 3.39
C ALA A 240 31.33 -7.69 4.12
N GLY A 241 30.33 -8.41 3.61
CA GLY A 241 29.82 -9.67 4.15
C GLY A 241 28.91 -9.55 5.37
N ARG A 242 28.64 -8.32 5.86
CA ARG A 242 27.82 -8.11 7.09
C ARG A 242 26.33 -8.16 6.84
N GLY A 243 25.86 -7.71 5.69
CA GLY A 243 24.47 -7.42 5.37
C GLY A 243 24.08 -5.96 5.67
N ALA A 244 22.91 -5.56 5.22
CA ALA A 244 22.34 -4.23 5.43
C ALA A 244 21.93 -4.01 6.91
N ASP A 245 21.97 -2.78 7.39
CA ASP A 245 21.51 -2.43 8.75
C ASP A 245 20.03 -2.74 8.93
N ALA A 246 19.26 -2.50 7.88
CA ALA A 246 17.86 -2.92 7.81
C ALA A 246 17.48 -3.30 6.38
N VAL A 247 16.41 -4.10 6.28
CA VAL A 247 15.76 -4.47 5.02
C VAL A 247 14.30 -4.10 5.11
N ILE A 248 13.78 -3.44 4.04
CA ILE A 248 12.35 -3.24 3.87
C ILE A 248 11.84 -4.23 2.81
N ASP A 249 10.82 -5.00 3.17
CA ASP A 249 10.04 -5.78 2.22
C ASP A 249 8.85 -4.96 1.75
N ALA A 250 8.90 -4.49 0.50
CA ALA A 250 7.83 -3.80 -0.21
C ALA A 250 7.25 -4.64 -1.36
N VAL A 251 7.45 -5.97 -1.32
CA VAL A 251 6.96 -6.95 -2.31
C VAL A 251 5.71 -7.65 -1.80
N GLY A 252 5.75 -8.18 -0.58
CA GLY A 252 4.67 -8.99 -0.04
C GLY A 252 4.41 -10.26 -0.86
N MET A 253 3.14 -10.64 -0.97
CA MET A 253 2.70 -11.84 -1.73
C MET A 253 2.95 -11.78 -3.24
N GLU A 254 3.40 -10.65 -3.78
CA GLU A 254 3.79 -10.54 -5.20
C GLU A 254 5.20 -11.07 -5.48
N ALA A 255 5.91 -11.58 -4.48
CA ALA A 255 7.16 -12.28 -4.68
C ALA A 255 6.93 -13.45 -5.66
N HIS A 256 7.54 -13.36 -6.82
CA HIS A 256 7.47 -14.43 -7.82
C HIS A 256 8.59 -15.43 -7.58
N GLY A 257 8.33 -16.43 -6.74
CA GLY A 257 9.16 -17.62 -6.61
C GLY A 257 9.01 -18.59 -7.78
N ALA A 258 9.51 -19.81 -7.65
CA ALA A 258 9.74 -20.79 -8.70
C ALA A 258 8.60 -20.96 -9.74
N PRO A 259 8.93 -21.23 -11.03
CA PRO A 259 7.95 -21.42 -12.12
C PRO A 259 6.89 -22.48 -11.84
N PHE A 260 7.19 -23.46 -10.99
CA PHE A 260 6.30 -24.56 -10.63
C PHE A 260 5.10 -24.08 -9.78
N ILE A 261 5.29 -23.11 -8.90
CA ILE A 261 4.23 -22.60 -8.03
C ILE A 261 3.30 -21.66 -8.82
N ARG A 262 3.81 -20.92 -9.81
CA ARG A 262 2.96 -20.20 -10.77
C ARG A 262 2.01 -21.13 -11.52
N ALA A 263 2.48 -22.31 -11.92
CA ALA A 263 1.65 -23.31 -12.58
C ALA A 263 0.61 -23.92 -11.63
N ALA A 264 0.95 -24.13 -10.36
CA ALA A 264 0.02 -24.60 -9.34
C ALA A 264 -1.06 -23.55 -9.00
N HIS A 265 -0.70 -22.28 -8.86
CA HIS A 265 -1.67 -21.18 -8.67
C HIS A 265 -2.61 -21.03 -9.88
N HIS A 266 -2.10 -21.20 -11.08
CA HIS A 266 -2.95 -21.18 -12.29
C HIS A 266 -3.94 -22.35 -12.31
N ALA A 267 -3.52 -23.53 -11.88
CA ALA A 267 -4.38 -24.73 -11.80
C ALA A 267 -5.45 -24.60 -10.69
N LEU A 268 -5.08 -24.04 -9.53
CA LEU A 268 -5.99 -23.80 -8.40
C LEU A 268 -7.06 -22.73 -8.71
N GLY A 269 -6.74 -21.76 -9.56
CA GLY A 269 -7.70 -20.71 -9.95
C GLY A 269 -8.89 -21.18 -10.78
N HIS A 270 -8.93 -22.45 -11.19
CA HIS A 270 -10.05 -23.07 -11.89
C HIS A 270 -10.93 -23.97 -11.00
N LEU A 271 -10.63 -24.07 -9.70
CA LEU A 271 -11.38 -24.88 -8.76
C LEU A 271 -12.41 -24.04 -7.99
N PRO A 272 -13.54 -24.66 -7.53
CA PRO A 272 -14.52 -23.97 -6.70
C PRO A 272 -13.92 -23.44 -5.39
N ASP A 273 -14.42 -22.30 -4.91
CA ASP A 273 -13.94 -21.60 -3.70
C ASP A 273 -13.86 -22.47 -2.44
N ALA A 274 -14.78 -23.44 -2.31
CA ALA A 274 -14.79 -24.39 -1.18
C ALA A 274 -13.54 -25.30 -1.13
N VAL A 275 -12.85 -25.49 -2.26
CA VAL A 275 -11.63 -26.28 -2.38
C VAL A 275 -10.38 -25.39 -2.34
N THR A 276 -10.49 -24.17 -2.85
CA THR A 276 -9.37 -23.23 -2.91
C THR A 276 -9.05 -22.59 -1.56
N ARG A 277 -10.07 -22.33 -0.71
CA ARG A 277 -9.86 -21.77 0.66
C ARG A 277 -8.83 -22.54 1.49
N PRO A 278 -9.01 -23.85 1.78
CA PRO A 278 -8.07 -24.58 2.63
C PRO A 278 -6.70 -24.82 1.97
N VAL A 279 -6.64 -24.74 0.63
CA VAL A 279 -5.36 -24.88 -0.10
C VAL A 279 -4.61 -23.55 -0.16
N MET A 280 -5.33 -22.42 -0.26
CA MET A 280 -4.72 -21.08 -0.20
C MET A 280 -4.17 -20.77 1.20
N ASP A 281 -4.80 -21.27 2.25
CA ASP A 281 -4.29 -21.16 3.62
C ASP A 281 -2.99 -21.97 3.83
N LYS A 282 -2.74 -22.99 3.01
CA LYS A 282 -1.59 -23.91 3.14
C LYS A 282 -0.52 -23.76 2.05
N ALA A 283 -0.75 -23.01 0.97
CA ALA A 283 0.21 -22.86 -0.12
C ALA A 283 1.21 -21.71 0.15
N GLY A 284 1.95 -21.79 1.26
CA GLY A 284 2.72 -20.69 1.86
C GLY A 284 4.14 -20.48 1.32
N ASP A 285 4.81 -21.49 0.79
CA ASP A 285 6.27 -21.47 0.67
C ASP A 285 6.85 -20.40 -0.28
N ASP A 286 6.15 -20.04 -1.35
CA ASP A 286 6.64 -19.05 -2.32
C ASP A 286 6.30 -17.60 -1.93
N ARG A 287 5.25 -17.41 -1.13
CA ARG A 287 4.80 -16.07 -0.70
C ARG A 287 5.77 -15.41 0.25
N LEU A 288 6.62 -16.18 0.94
CA LEU A 288 7.60 -15.69 1.89
C LEU A 288 9.00 -15.49 1.28
N ALA A 289 9.17 -15.64 -0.03
CA ALA A 289 10.49 -15.54 -0.67
C ALA A 289 11.18 -14.20 -0.37
N ALA A 290 10.44 -13.08 -0.39
CA ALA A 290 10.98 -11.77 -0.03
C ALA A 290 11.38 -11.70 1.45
N VAL A 291 10.61 -12.30 2.36
CA VAL A 291 10.93 -12.37 3.80
C VAL A 291 12.20 -13.17 4.03
N TYR A 292 12.34 -14.34 3.37
CA TYR A 292 13.56 -15.17 3.50
C TYR A 292 14.79 -14.42 2.97
N SER A 293 14.69 -13.83 1.78
CA SER A 293 15.76 -13.00 1.23
C SER A 293 16.11 -11.83 2.16
N GLY A 294 15.11 -11.17 2.74
CA GLY A 294 15.30 -10.10 3.71
C GLY A 294 16.03 -10.57 4.98
N ILE A 295 15.68 -11.76 5.51
CA ILE A 295 16.36 -12.36 6.66
C ILE A 295 17.82 -12.66 6.32
N ASP A 296 18.13 -13.10 5.11
CA ASP A 296 19.50 -13.40 4.69
C ASP A 296 20.33 -12.14 4.46
N MET A 297 19.74 -11.09 3.87
CA MET A 297 20.38 -9.80 3.56
C MET A 297 20.66 -8.94 4.79
N VAL A 298 19.80 -9.00 5.82
CA VAL A 298 19.95 -8.18 7.01
C VAL A 298 21.11 -8.63 7.88
N ARG A 299 21.88 -7.67 8.43
CA ARG A 299 23.00 -7.99 9.33
C ARG A 299 22.53 -8.55 10.68
N ARG A 300 23.45 -9.09 11.46
CA ARG A 300 23.21 -9.41 12.89
C ARG A 300 22.84 -8.15 13.66
N GLY A 301 21.81 -8.24 14.50
CA GLY A 301 21.24 -7.11 15.25
C GLY A 301 20.52 -6.09 14.38
N GLY A 302 20.21 -6.42 13.11
CA GLY A 302 19.49 -5.56 12.19
C GLY A 302 17.96 -5.74 12.26
N THR A 303 17.26 -4.98 11.44
CA THR A 303 15.79 -4.96 11.40
C THR A 303 15.27 -5.39 10.05
N LEU A 304 14.24 -6.23 10.03
CA LEU A 304 13.40 -6.49 8.87
C LEU A 304 12.07 -5.76 9.07
N SER A 305 11.81 -4.77 8.23
CA SER A 305 10.56 -4.00 8.18
C SER A 305 9.70 -4.52 7.05
N ILE A 306 8.50 -5.02 7.35
CA ILE A 306 7.59 -5.61 6.37
C ILE A 306 6.43 -4.65 6.12
N SER A 307 6.42 -4.04 4.95
CA SER A 307 5.33 -3.21 4.41
C SER A 307 4.48 -3.97 3.39
N GLY A 308 5.01 -5.07 2.86
CA GLY A 308 4.29 -5.95 1.94
C GLY A 308 3.10 -6.63 2.63
N VAL A 309 2.02 -6.85 1.86
CA VAL A 309 0.82 -7.54 2.36
C VAL A 309 1.01 -9.05 2.29
N TYR A 310 0.72 -9.72 3.39
CA TYR A 310 0.71 -11.17 3.50
C TYR A 310 -0.68 -11.64 3.97
N GLY A 311 -1.23 -12.64 3.30
CA GLY A 311 -2.50 -13.29 3.67
C GLY A 311 -2.28 -14.74 4.05
N GLY A 312 -3.05 -15.23 5.02
CA GLY A 312 -2.96 -16.58 5.56
C GLY A 312 -1.87 -16.74 6.62
N ASP A 313 -1.73 -17.96 7.14
CA ASP A 313 -0.70 -18.31 8.12
C ASP A 313 0.63 -18.59 7.40
N ALA A 314 1.73 -18.08 7.96
CA ALA A 314 3.08 -18.36 7.45
C ALA A 314 3.56 -19.71 8.02
N ASP A 315 3.81 -20.68 7.14
CA ASP A 315 4.06 -22.05 7.57
C ASP A 315 5.39 -22.23 8.29
N VAL A 316 6.50 -21.63 7.84
CA VAL A 316 7.81 -21.83 8.51
C VAL A 316 8.65 -20.57 8.42
N LEU A 317 8.87 -19.89 9.53
CA LEU A 317 9.93 -18.89 9.63
C LEU A 317 11.24 -19.55 10.11
N PRO A 318 12.42 -19.13 9.61
CA PRO A 318 13.72 -19.66 10.02
C PRO A 318 14.11 -19.13 11.42
N MET A 319 13.33 -19.50 12.43
CA MET A 319 13.43 -18.98 13.80
C MET A 319 14.82 -19.11 14.40
N LYS A 320 15.55 -20.21 14.09
CA LYS A 320 16.94 -20.37 14.54
C LYS A 320 17.85 -19.27 13.98
N THR A 321 17.77 -19.01 12.68
CA THR A 321 18.57 -17.97 12.02
C THR A 321 18.23 -16.59 12.58
N MET A 322 16.94 -16.29 12.73
CA MET A 322 16.47 -15.01 13.27
C MET A 322 16.94 -14.80 14.71
N PHE A 323 16.86 -15.84 15.56
CA PHE A 323 17.34 -15.82 16.94
C PHE A 323 18.86 -15.61 17.00
N ASP A 324 19.64 -16.40 16.24
CA ASP A 324 21.10 -16.31 16.23
C ASP A 324 21.62 -14.98 15.64
N LYS A 325 20.86 -14.37 14.72
CA LYS A 325 21.15 -13.03 14.19
C LYS A 325 20.66 -11.89 15.11
N GLN A 326 19.88 -12.17 16.14
CA GLN A 326 19.22 -11.17 17.01
C GLN A 326 18.41 -10.15 16.21
N LEU A 327 17.56 -10.63 15.30
CA LEU A 327 16.80 -9.76 14.41
C LEU A 327 15.63 -9.10 15.14
N SER A 328 15.37 -7.84 14.78
CA SER A 328 14.08 -7.17 15.01
C SER A 328 13.18 -7.38 13.80
N LEU A 329 11.91 -7.69 14.03
CA LEU A 329 10.89 -7.77 13.00
C LEU A 329 9.79 -6.76 13.32
N ARG A 330 9.50 -5.85 12.38
CA ARG A 330 8.39 -4.91 12.51
C ARG A 330 7.52 -4.97 11.27
N MET A 331 6.21 -5.04 11.49
CA MET A 331 5.24 -5.15 10.40
C MET A 331 3.89 -4.56 10.82
N GLY A 332 3.02 -4.35 9.86
CA GLY A 332 1.65 -3.91 10.08
C GLY A 332 1.20 -2.89 9.05
N GLN A 333 -0.12 -2.75 8.92
CA GLN A 333 -0.70 -1.73 8.07
C GLN A 333 -0.28 -0.33 8.52
N CYS A 334 -0.20 0.60 7.58
CA CYS A 334 0.20 1.95 7.87
C CYS A 334 -0.80 2.68 8.78
N ASN A 335 -0.29 3.41 9.73
CA ASN A 335 -1.02 4.36 10.57
C ASN A 335 -0.94 5.75 9.93
N VAL A 336 -1.65 5.96 8.82
CA VAL A 336 -1.50 7.13 7.94
C VAL A 336 -1.50 8.44 8.71
N LYS A 337 -2.51 8.67 9.55
CA LYS A 337 -2.65 9.92 10.31
C LYS A 337 -1.48 10.24 11.25
N ARG A 338 -0.74 9.21 11.68
CA ARG A 338 0.44 9.38 12.52
C ARG A 338 1.57 10.16 11.84
N TRP A 339 1.68 10.02 10.53
CA TRP A 339 2.84 10.47 9.76
C TRP A 339 2.59 11.75 8.96
N ILE A 340 1.32 12.21 8.89
CA ILE A 340 0.94 13.35 8.05
C ILE A 340 1.75 14.61 8.39
N ASP A 341 1.89 14.93 9.68
CA ASP A 341 2.59 16.15 10.11
C ASP A 341 4.09 16.13 9.77
N ASP A 342 4.71 14.94 9.76
CA ASP A 342 6.12 14.77 9.39
C ASP A 342 6.32 14.87 7.86
N ILE A 343 5.35 14.39 7.08
CA ILE A 343 5.44 14.26 5.62
C ILE A 343 4.97 15.53 4.91
N MET A 344 3.93 16.19 5.42
CA MET A 344 3.30 17.33 4.75
C MET A 344 4.30 18.43 4.34
N PRO A 345 5.26 18.84 5.19
CA PRO A 345 6.27 19.84 4.78
C PRO A 345 7.10 19.42 3.56
N LEU A 346 7.35 18.10 3.39
CA LEU A 346 8.11 17.58 2.24
C LEU A 346 7.27 17.51 0.98
N VAL A 347 5.95 17.24 1.12
CA VAL A 347 4.99 17.26 0.03
C VAL A 347 4.80 18.68 -0.49
N GLU A 348 4.78 19.67 0.39
CA GLU A 348 4.58 21.09 0.04
C GLU A 348 5.87 21.80 -0.40
N ASP A 349 7.03 21.17 -0.23
CA ASP A 349 8.30 21.73 -0.67
C ASP A 349 8.38 21.75 -2.20
N ALA A 350 8.56 22.95 -2.76
CA ALA A 350 8.71 23.14 -4.20
C ALA A 350 9.94 22.43 -4.80
N ALA A 351 10.95 22.09 -3.97
CA ALA A 351 12.13 21.35 -4.40
C ALA A 351 11.85 19.85 -4.63
N ASP A 352 10.68 19.38 -4.23
CA ASP A 352 10.26 17.98 -4.32
C ASP A 352 11.33 16.97 -3.83
N PRO A 353 11.74 17.05 -2.56
CA PRO A 353 12.85 16.25 -2.05
C PRO A 353 12.62 14.73 -2.10
N LEU A 354 11.38 14.30 -2.26
CA LEU A 354 11.00 12.88 -2.37
C LEU A 354 10.71 12.45 -3.81
N GLY A 355 10.76 13.37 -4.78
CA GLY A 355 10.48 13.09 -6.20
C GLY A 355 9.05 12.60 -6.42
N ILE A 356 8.07 13.23 -5.76
CA ILE A 356 6.65 12.85 -5.87
C ILE A 356 6.16 13.03 -7.29
N ASP A 357 6.62 14.09 -7.97
CA ASP A 357 6.17 14.50 -9.29
C ASP A 357 6.50 13.49 -10.40
N ASP A 358 7.51 12.65 -10.23
CA ASP A 358 7.92 11.67 -11.25
C ASP A 358 7.43 10.24 -11.00
N LEU A 359 6.66 10.01 -9.92
CA LEU A 359 6.18 8.67 -9.58
C LEU A 359 5.08 8.19 -10.53
N VAL A 360 4.18 9.08 -10.93
CA VAL A 360 3.04 8.75 -11.79
C VAL A 360 3.51 8.49 -13.20
N THR A 361 3.25 7.29 -13.70
CA THR A 361 3.58 6.91 -15.08
C THR A 361 2.38 6.93 -16.00
N HIS A 362 1.17 6.81 -15.44
CA HIS A 362 -0.07 6.75 -16.20
C HIS A 362 -1.15 7.62 -15.57
N HIS A 363 -1.73 8.52 -16.39
CA HIS A 363 -2.94 9.28 -16.06
C HIS A 363 -4.05 8.85 -16.99
N ALA A 364 -5.23 8.59 -16.45
CA ALA A 364 -6.37 8.16 -17.24
C ALA A 364 -7.71 8.57 -16.63
N SER A 365 -8.78 8.41 -17.38
CA SER A 365 -10.14 8.51 -16.88
C SER A 365 -10.51 7.27 -16.05
N LEU A 366 -11.54 7.37 -15.24
CA LEU A 366 -12.09 6.22 -14.53
C LEU A 366 -12.52 5.10 -15.51
N GLU A 367 -13.04 5.46 -16.67
CA GLU A 367 -13.50 4.51 -17.70
C GLU A 367 -12.36 3.64 -18.27
N ASP A 368 -11.12 4.12 -18.22
CA ASP A 368 -9.95 3.38 -18.69
C ASP A 368 -9.38 2.41 -17.63
N ALA A 369 -9.86 2.49 -16.40
CA ALA A 369 -9.33 1.74 -15.26
C ALA A 369 -9.25 0.21 -15.51
N PRO A 370 -10.25 -0.46 -16.14
CA PRO A 370 -10.16 -1.91 -16.37
C PRO A 370 -8.92 -2.33 -17.17
N SER A 371 -8.55 -1.57 -18.20
CA SER A 371 -7.37 -1.84 -19.01
C SER A 371 -6.06 -1.58 -18.26
N LEU A 372 -6.08 -0.59 -17.36
CA LEU A 372 -4.92 -0.23 -16.55
C LEU A 372 -4.67 -1.18 -15.39
N TYR A 373 -5.70 -1.81 -14.85
CA TYR A 373 -5.53 -2.93 -13.92
C TYR A 373 -4.76 -4.08 -14.58
N GLU A 374 -5.11 -4.41 -15.82
CA GLU A 374 -4.41 -5.44 -16.58
C GLU A 374 -2.96 -5.05 -16.91
N THR A 375 -2.72 -3.80 -17.34
CA THR A 375 -1.39 -3.25 -17.65
C THR A 375 -0.50 -3.26 -16.40
N PHE A 376 -1.03 -2.80 -15.27
CA PHE A 376 -0.30 -2.76 -14.00
C PHE A 376 0.00 -4.17 -13.47
N GLN A 377 -0.98 -5.09 -13.55
CA GLN A 377 -0.78 -6.51 -13.17
C GLN A 377 0.32 -7.17 -14.00
N LYS A 378 0.37 -6.89 -15.30
CA LYS A 378 1.40 -7.41 -16.21
C LYS A 378 2.75 -6.73 -16.08
N LYS A 379 2.85 -5.63 -15.33
CA LYS A 379 4.04 -4.76 -15.24
C LYS A 379 4.51 -4.32 -16.65
N ALA A 380 3.54 -4.06 -17.53
CA ALA A 380 3.77 -3.69 -18.92
C ALA A 380 3.82 -2.15 -19.07
N ASP A 381 4.30 -1.69 -20.23
CA ASP A 381 4.33 -0.28 -20.63
C ASP A 381 5.03 0.66 -19.63
N GLY A 382 6.01 0.15 -18.88
CA GLY A 382 6.69 0.92 -17.84
C GLY A 382 5.78 1.36 -16.69
N CYS A 383 4.64 0.69 -16.49
CA CYS A 383 3.63 1.06 -15.50
C CYS A 383 4.16 0.86 -14.07
N ILE A 384 4.28 1.96 -13.33
CA ILE A 384 4.70 1.99 -11.92
C ILE A 384 3.57 2.51 -11.05
N LYS A 385 2.91 3.61 -11.42
CA LYS A 385 1.77 4.17 -10.71
C LYS A 385 0.74 4.73 -11.68
N VAL A 386 -0.52 4.39 -11.42
CA VAL A 386 -1.68 4.86 -12.19
C VAL A 386 -2.50 5.81 -11.35
N VAL A 387 -2.81 6.97 -11.89
CA VAL A 387 -3.76 7.93 -11.32
C VAL A 387 -4.98 8.02 -12.24
N LEU A 388 -6.15 7.85 -11.65
CA LEU A 388 -7.46 7.92 -12.31
C LEU A 388 -8.16 9.23 -11.93
N ARG A 389 -8.85 9.81 -12.89
CA ARG A 389 -9.71 10.99 -12.69
C ARG A 389 -11.14 10.61 -13.05
N PRO A 390 -12.01 10.48 -12.06
CA PRO A 390 -13.44 10.21 -12.27
C PRO A 390 -14.18 11.28 -13.03
#